data_b7e83d2ad642265cabf17dd6546cf1bc
#
_entry.id   b7e83d2ad642265cabf17dd6546cf1bc
#
_cell.length_a   1.000
_cell.length_b   1.000
_cell.length_c   1.000
_cell.angle_alpha   90.00
_cell.angle_beta   90.00
_cell.angle_gamma   90.00
#
_symmetry.space_group_name_H-M   'P 1'
#
loop_
_entity.id
_entity.type
_entity.pdbx_description
1 polymer ?
#
loop_
_entity_poly.entity_id
_entity_poly.type
_entity_poly.pdbx_seq_one_letter_code
_entity_poly.pdbx_strand_id
1 'polypeptide(L)'
;LVKRIKGVKRVAFAPLMPKSESFFMLADGGANNECRPEMLEQFGMMGSVYMQKVMGVQKPRIGLANVGTEPHKGGELQHAAFALLSENKDVHFIGNIEARDIPFDAADAVVCDGFTGNILLKMYEGVAMALMNKFKAVFKKSLKNKLAAEMVLNDMKAMKKELDYNEY
;
A
#
# COMPACT_ATOMS: atom_id res chain seq x y z
N LEU A 1 20.66 -16.88 8.22
CA LEU A 1 19.25 -16.48 8.40
C LEU A 1 19.18 -15.44 9.50
N VAL A 2 18.72 -14.24 9.17
CA VAL A 2 18.48 -13.17 10.14
C VAL A 2 17.28 -13.57 11.01
N LYS A 3 17.46 -13.56 12.33
CA LYS A 3 16.37 -13.88 13.26
C LYS A 3 15.48 -12.63 13.46
N ARG A 4 14.21 -12.85 13.87
CA ARG A 4 13.30 -11.78 14.25
C ARG A 4 13.84 -10.95 15.40
N ILE A 5 13.56 -9.67 15.42
CA ILE A 5 13.79 -8.80 16.57
C ILE A 5 12.95 -9.32 17.75
N LYS A 6 13.53 -9.31 18.96
CA LYS A 6 12.82 -9.75 20.18
C LYS A 6 11.56 -8.89 20.38
N GLY A 7 10.43 -9.54 20.59
CA GLY A 7 9.13 -8.88 20.74
C GLY A 7 8.27 -8.85 19.46
N VAL A 8 8.87 -8.94 18.27
CA VAL A 8 8.12 -9.01 17.01
C VAL A 8 7.48 -10.38 16.85
N LYS A 9 6.15 -10.44 16.78
CA LYS A 9 5.39 -11.69 16.67
C LYS A 9 5.53 -12.32 15.28
N ARG A 10 5.38 -11.53 14.24
CA ARG A 10 5.55 -11.94 12.83
C ARG A 10 6.18 -10.81 12.02
N VAL A 11 6.89 -11.19 10.96
CA VAL A 11 7.34 -10.24 9.92
C VAL A 11 6.25 -10.10 8.87
N ALA A 12 6.05 -8.90 8.35
CA ALA A 12 5.19 -8.63 7.21
C ALA A 12 6.00 -8.66 5.90
N PHE A 13 5.36 -9.02 4.81
CA PHE A 13 5.80 -8.60 3.49
C PHE A 13 5.26 -7.18 3.27
N ALA A 14 6.14 -6.20 3.15
CA ALA A 14 5.76 -4.79 3.18
C ALA A 14 6.29 -4.03 1.96
N PRO A 15 5.71 -4.24 0.76
CA PRO A 15 6.11 -3.54 -0.44
C PRO A 15 5.79 -2.05 -0.35
N LEU A 16 6.66 -1.22 -0.93
CA LEU A 16 6.36 0.17 -1.26
C LEU A 16 5.59 0.22 -2.57
N MET A 17 4.44 0.88 -2.54
CA MET A 17 3.57 1.00 -3.70
C MET A 17 3.37 2.47 -4.06
N PRO A 18 3.34 2.83 -5.35
CA PRO A 18 3.13 4.21 -5.76
C PRO A 18 1.72 4.69 -5.41
N LYS A 19 1.61 5.95 -5.03
CA LYS A 19 0.39 6.73 -4.95
C LYS A 19 0.58 8.02 -5.76
N SER A 20 -0.40 8.90 -5.85
CA SER A 20 -0.43 10.04 -6.78
C SER A 20 0.90 10.80 -6.92
N GLU A 21 1.60 11.10 -5.82
CA GLU A 21 2.82 11.93 -5.85
C GLU A 21 3.99 11.33 -5.03
N SER A 22 3.80 10.14 -4.47
CA SER A 22 4.77 9.51 -3.59
C SER A 22 4.51 7.99 -3.45
N PHE A 23 4.94 7.40 -2.34
CA PHE A 23 4.73 5.98 -2.05
C PHE A 23 3.98 5.78 -0.75
N PHE A 24 3.28 4.66 -0.64
CA PHE A 24 2.77 4.13 0.62
C PHE A 24 3.32 2.72 0.85
N MET A 25 3.42 2.33 2.10
CA MET A 25 3.80 0.96 2.45
C MET A 25 2.55 0.13 2.72
N LEU A 26 2.42 -1.03 2.10
CA LEU A 26 1.36 -2.00 2.39
C LEU A 26 1.89 -3.08 3.33
N ALA A 27 1.33 -3.18 4.53
CA ALA A 27 1.72 -4.17 5.51
C ALA A 27 0.48 -4.87 6.14
N ASP A 28 0.25 -6.11 5.85
CA ASP A 28 1.02 -7.18 5.22
C ASP A 28 0.55 -7.42 3.77
N GLY A 29 1.49 -7.46 2.84
CA GLY A 29 1.22 -7.72 1.42
C GLY A 29 1.08 -9.21 1.05
N GLY A 30 1.02 -10.13 2.03
CA GLY A 30 0.75 -11.54 1.75
C GLY A 30 1.62 -12.58 2.47
N ALA A 31 2.41 -12.20 3.48
CA ALA A 31 3.22 -13.16 4.24
C ALA A 31 2.41 -13.91 5.32
N ASN A 32 1.34 -13.30 5.86
CA ASN A 32 0.52 -13.87 6.93
C ASN A 32 -0.96 -13.80 6.55
N ASN A 33 -1.50 -14.88 5.99
CA ASN A 33 -2.90 -14.93 5.55
C ASN A 33 -3.88 -14.68 6.70
N GLU A 34 -3.57 -15.21 7.88
CA GLU A 34 -4.35 -15.00 9.09
C GLU A 34 -3.52 -14.21 10.10
N CYS A 35 -4.07 -13.13 10.60
CA CYS A 35 -3.45 -12.27 11.57
C CYS A 35 -4.26 -12.21 12.87
N ARG A 36 -3.55 -11.89 13.96
CA ARG A 36 -4.17 -11.46 15.22
C ARG A 36 -4.09 -9.94 15.30
N PRO A 37 -4.99 -9.29 16.07
CA PRO A 37 -5.01 -7.83 16.18
C PRO A 37 -3.65 -7.20 16.54
N GLU A 38 -2.90 -7.84 17.46
CA GLU A 38 -1.60 -7.35 17.88
C GLU A 38 -0.51 -7.49 16.80
N MET A 39 -0.74 -8.31 15.77
CA MET A 39 0.14 -8.35 14.61
C MET A 39 -0.09 -7.12 13.74
N LEU A 40 -1.34 -6.74 13.52
CA LEU A 40 -1.70 -5.53 12.76
C LEU A 40 -1.17 -4.28 13.46
N GLU A 41 -1.29 -4.20 14.79
CA GLU A 41 -0.68 -3.12 15.57
C GLU A 41 0.83 -3.05 15.33
N GLN A 42 1.54 -4.19 15.43
CA GLN A 42 2.97 -4.24 15.17
C GLN A 42 3.34 -3.88 13.73
N PHE A 43 2.52 -4.24 12.76
CA PHE A 43 2.72 -3.82 11.36
C PHE A 43 2.60 -2.29 11.23
N GLY A 44 1.66 -1.68 11.92
CA GLY A 44 1.54 -0.22 12.01
C GLY A 44 2.76 0.44 12.63
N MET A 45 3.28 -0.10 13.73
CA MET A 45 4.51 0.37 14.36
C MET A 45 5.72 0.26 13.42
N MET A 46 5.91 -0.90 12.79
CA MET A 46 7.01 -1.13 11.83
C MET A 46 6.88 -0.21 10.62
N GLY A 47 5.66 -0.01 10.11
CA GLY A 47 5.36 0.93 9.04
C GLY A 47 5.69 2.36 9.41
N SER A 48 5.30 2.80 10.61
CA SER A 48 5.63 4.12 11.12
C SER A 48 7.14 4.35 11.16
N VAL A 49 7.89 3.41 11.72
CA VAL A 49 9.36 3.50 11.81
C VAL A 49 10.00 3.50 10.42
N TYR A 50 9.58 2.62 9.52
CA TYR A 50 10.13 2.54 8.17
C TYR A 50 9.88 3.83 7.38
N MET A 51 8.63 4.30 7.35
CA MET A 51 8.28 5.52 6.63
C MET A 51 9.01 6.74 7.21
N GLN A 52 9.23 6.78 8.52
CA GLN A 52 9.97 7.86 9.16
C GLN A 52 11.48 7.79 8.88
N LYS A 53 12.11 6.62 9.08
CA LYS A 53 13.56 6.49 9.07
C LYS A 53 14.14 6.27 7.67
N VAL A 54 13.41 5.60 6.79
CA VAL A 54 13.86 5.25 5.45
C VAL A 54 13.30 6.22 4.41
N MET A 55 11.98 6.52 4.51
CA MET A 55 11.32 7.39 3.53
C MET A 55 11.31 8.86 3.92
N GLY A 56 11.77 9.22 5.12
CA GLY A 56 11.90 10.62 5.57
C GLY A 56 10.58 11.31 5.94
N VAL A 57 9.48 10.58 6.04
CA VAL A 57 8.17 11.14 6.42
C VAL A 57 8.18 11.47 7.91
N GLN A 58 8.06 12.75 8.28
CA GLN A 58 8.22 13.20 9.68
C GLN A 58 7.19 12.58 10.64
N LYS A 59 5.93 12.49 10.23
CA LYS A 59 4.82 11.96 11.04
C LYS A 59 3.96 11.05 10.15
N PRO A 60 4.39 9.79 9.90
CA PRO A 60 3.68 8.89 8.99
C PRO A 60 2.25 8.62 9.43
N ARG A 61 1.32 8.77 8.51
CA ARG A 61 -0.11 8.46 8.70
C ARG A 61 -0.31 6.96 8.49
N ILE A 62 -0.76 6.29 9.54
CA ILE A 62 -1.01 4.85 9.53
C ILE A 62 -2.52 4.60 9.45
N GLY A 63 -2.98 4.00 8.35
CA GLY A 63 -4.38 3.66 8.14
C GLY A 63 -4.62 2.15 8.20
N LEU A 64 -5.77 1.75 8.73
CA LEU A 64 -6.22 0.35 8.71
C LEU A 64 -7.14 0.15 7.50
N ALA A 65 -6.75 -0.74 6.57
CA ALA A 65 -7.57 -1.07 5.41
C ALA A 65 -8.90 -1.72 5.86
N ASN A 66 -10.01 -1.14 5.42
CA ASN A 66 -11.33 -1.58 5.84
C ASN A 66 -12.37 -1.35 4.72
N VAL A 67 -13.58 -1.84 4.92
CA VAL A 67 -14.73 -1.70 4.01
C VAL A 67 -15.47 -0.37 4.15
N GLY A 68 -15.07 0.47 5.07
CA GLY A 68 -15.62 1.82 5.33
C GLY A 68 -14.75 2.53 6.36
N THR A 69 -14.91 3.85 6.46
CA THR A 69 -14.06 4.71 7.31
C THR A 69 -14.54 4.77 8.78
N GLU A 70 -15.78 4.37 9.06
CA GLU A 70 -16.33 4.45 10.40
C GLU A 70 -15.69 3.42 11.35
N PRO A 71 -15.49 3.74 12.63
CA PRO A 71 -14.80 2.88 13.60
C PRO A 71 -15.42 1.50 13.79
N HIS A 72 -16.74 1.36 13.53
CA HIS A 72 -17.49 0.11 13.69
C HIS A 72 -17.53 -0.78 12.43
N LYS A 73 -16.84 -0.39 11.35
CA LYS A 73 -16.79 -1.18 10.12
C LYS A 73 -15.79 -2.33 10.22
N GLY A 74 -16.00 -3.34 9.39
CA GLY A 74 -15.16 -4.54 9.32
C GLY A 74 -15.64 -5.67 10.23
N GLY A 75 -14.80 -6.67 10.40
CA GLY A 75 -15.02 -7.81 11.26
C GLY A 75 -14.29 -7.69 12.62
N GLU A 76 -14.30 -8.77 13.39
CA GLU A 76 -13.69 -8.81 14.72
C GLU A 76 -12.20 -8.43 14.71
N LEU A 77 -11.45 -8.89 13.71
CA LEU A 77 -10.04 -8.56 13.56
C LEU A 77 -9.84 -7.05 13.41
N GLN A 78 -10.61 -6.40 12.52
CA GLN A 78 -10.48 -4.98 12.26
C GLN A 78 -10.89 -4.15 13.47
N HIS A 79 -11.96 -4.51 14.17
CA HIS A 79 -12.40 -3.82 15.39
C HIS A 79 -11.33 -3.89 16.49
N ALA A 80 -10.78 -5.07 16.74
CA ALA A 80 -9.75 -5.23 17.76
C ALA A 80 -8.43 -4.54 17.37
N ALA A 81 -8.02 -4.60 16.10
CA ALA A 81 -6.85 -3.90 15.60
C ALA A 81 -7.03 -2.36 15.65
N PHE A 82 -8.23 -1.86 15.32
CA PHE A 82 -8.56 -0.44 15.43
C PHE A 82 -8.38 0.07 16.86
N ALA A 83 -8.87 -0.67 17.85
CA ALA A 83 -8.74 -0.32 19.26
C ALA A 83 -7.26 -0.24 19.67
N LEU A 84 -6.46 -1.27 19.35
CA LEU A 84 -5.03 -1.31 19.68
C LEU A 84 -4.25 -0.16 19.01
N LEU A 85 -4.49 0.07 17.71
CA LEU A 85 -3.83 1.16 16.97
C LEU A 85 -4.23 2.54 17.50
N SER A 86 -5.50 2.72 17.93
CA SER A 86 -5.99 3.99 18.49
C SER A 86 -5.38 4.32 19.86
N GLU A 87 -5.06 3.31 20.66
CA GLU A 87 -4.45 3.45 21.97
C GLU A 87 -2.92 3.60 21.90
N ASN A 88 -2.31 3.19 20.78
CA ASN A 88 -0.86 3.18 20.60
C ASN A 88 -0.32 4.60 20.33
N LYS A 89 0.41 5.15 21.31
CA LYS A 89 0.96 6.52 21.25
C LYS A 89 2.17 6.66 20.32
N ASP A 90 2.80 5.57 19.93
CA ASP A 90 3.97 5.55 19.04
C ASP A 90 3.58 5.53 17.56
N VAL A 91 2.28 5.44 17.28
CA VAL A 91 1.73 5.38 15.93
C VAL A 91 0.79 6.57 15.69
N HIS A 92 1.02 7.31 14.60
CA HIS A 92 0.04 8.30 14.15
C HIS A 92 -1.07 7.60 13.36
N PHE A 93 -1.95 6.92 14.10
CA PHE A 93 -3.10 6.23 13.51
C PHE A 93 -4.16 7.23 13.07
N ILE A 94 -4.62 7.11 11.83
CA ILE A 94 -5.63 7.99 11.22
C ILE A 94 -7.00 7.34 11.06
N GLY A 95 -7.17 6.09 11.56
CA GLY A 95 -8.42 5.35 11.49
C GLY A 95 -8.49 4.38 10.31
N ASN A 96 -9.72 3.95 10.01
CA ASN A 96 -10.00 3.10 8.87
C ASN A 96 -9.89 3.87 7.56
N ILE A 97 -9.41 3.21 6.51
CA ILE A 97 -9.35 3.73 5.14
C ILE A 97 -9.95 2.73 4.16
N GLU A 98 -10.62 3.22 3.14
CA GLU A 98 -11.13 2.38 2.07
C GLU A 98 -10.05 2.13 1.00
N ALA A 99 -10.07 0.94 0.41
CA ALA A 99 -9.10 0.55 -0.61
C ALA A 99 -9.04 1.50 -1.82
N ARG A 100 -10.17 2.11 -2.19
CA ARG A 100 -10.25 3.06 -3.29
C ARG A 100 -9.49 4.37 -3.05
N ASP A 101 -9.30 4.76 -1.78
CA ASP A 101 -8.67 6.03 -1.41
C ASP A 101 -7.14 5.91 -1.26
N ILE A 102 -6.64 4.68 -1.13
CA ILE A 102 -5.20 4.39 -0.94
C ILE A 102 -4.33 5.03 -2.04
N PRO A 103 -4.65 4.91 -3.35
CA PRO A 103 -3.84 5.53 -4.41
C PRO A 103 -3.85 7.06 -4.39
N PHE A 104 -4.79 7.68 -3.67
CA PHE A 104 -5.01 9.15 -3.60
C PHE A 104 -4.50 9.79 -2.30
N ASP A 105 -3.41 9.26 -1.77
CA ASP A 105 -2.72 9.83 -0.60
C ASP A 105 -3.49 9.72 0.72
N ALA A 106 -4.34 8.71 0.90
CA ALA A 106 -5.07 8.49 2.15
C ALA A 106 -4.15 8.23 3.35
N ALA A 107 -3.07 7.46 3.16
CA ALA A 107 -2.12 7.10 4.21
C ALA A 107 -0.69 7.00 3.67
N ASP A 108 0.28 6.94 4.59
CA ASP A 108 1.69 6.68 4.27
C ASP A 108 2.07 5.22 4.51
N ALA A 109 1.38 4.54 5.45
CA ALA A 109 1.40 3.10 5.54
C ALA A 109 -0.03 2.56 5.78
N VAL A 110 -0.34 1.48 5.08
CA VAL A 110 -1.64 0.80 5.10
C VAL A 110 -1.46 -0.54 5.77
N VAL A 111 -2.20 -0.77 6.83
CA VAL A 111 -2.15 -2.01 7.63
C VAL A 111 -3.33 -2.89 7.29
N CYS A 112 -3.07 -4.17 7.06
CA CYS A 112 -4.08 -5.21 6.88
C CYS A 112 -3.50 -6.61 7.19
N ASP A 113 -4.33 -7.63 7.20
CA ASP A 113 -3.87 -9.02 7.13
C ASP A 113 -3.33 -9.35 5.74
N GLY A 114 -2.50 -10.41 5.65
CA GLY A 114 -1.84 -10.77 4.40
C GLY A 114 -2.79 -11.26 3.31
N PHE A 115 -3.96 -11.82 3.66
CA PHE A 115 -4.96 -12.19 2.66
C PHE A 115 -5.53 -10.94 1.97
N THR A 116 -5.98 -9.97 2.76
CA THR A 116 -6.47 -8.68 2.27
C THR A 116 -5.38 -7.95 1.48
N GLY A 117 -4.18 -7.87 2.03
CA GLY A 117 -3.07 -7.16 1.38
C GLY A 117 -2.63 -7.79 0.08
N ASN A 118 -2.62 -9.12 -0.02
CA ASN A 118 -2.29 -9.80 -1.29
C ASN A 118 -3.36 -9.54 -2.37
N ILE A 119 -4.64 -9.50 -1.98
CA ILE A 119 -5.72 -9.12 -2.90
C ILE A 119 -5.53 -7.69 -3.39
N LEU A 120 -5.28 -6.73 -2.49
CA LEU A 120 -5.02 -5.33 -2.83
C LEU A 120 -3.83 -5.20 -3.78
N LEU A 121 -2.71 -5.84 -3.44
CA LEU A 121 -1.49 -5.83 -4.25
C LEU A 121 -1.74 -6.38 -5.66
N LYS A 122 -2.34 -7.55 -5.78
CA LYS A 122 -2.61 -8.20 -7.08
C LYS A 122 -3.64 -7.45 -7.92
N MET A 123 -4.64 -6.85 -7.28
CA MET A 123 -5.59 -5.98 -7.97
C MET A 123 -4.91 -4.72 -8.49
N TYR A 124 -4.08 -4.08 -7.68
CA TYR A 124 -3.32 -2.89 -8.06
C TYR A 124 -2.41 -3.15 -9.27
N GLU A 125 -1.63 -4.24 -9.23
CA GLU A 125 -0.80 -4.70 -10.35
C GLU A 125 -1.64 -4.95 -11.61
N GLY A 126 -2.73 -5.67 -11.47
CA GLY A 126 -3.61 -6.02 -12.58
C GLY A 126 -4.25 -4.80 -13.25
N VAL A 127 -4.71 -3.84 -12.46
CA VAL A 127 -5.28 -2.58 -12.96
C VAL A 127 -4.21 -1.75 -13.68
N ALA A 128 -3.01 -1.61 -13.11
CA ALA A 128 -1.90 -0.91 -13.74
C ALA A 128 -1.55 -1.51 -15.11
N MET A 129 -1.41 -2.85 -15.19
CA MET A 129 -1.15 -3.55 -16.45
C MET A 129 -2.29 -3.36 -17.47
N ALA A 130 -3.54 -3.44 -17.03
CA ALA A 130 -4.71 -3.27 -17.91
C ALA A 130 -4.76 -1.85 -18.49
N LEU A 131 -4.48 -0.82 -17.69
CA LEU A 131 -4.41 0.57 -18.14
C LEU A 131 -3.28 0.77 -19.14
N MET A 132 -2.08 0.26 -18.87
CA MET A 132 -0.94 0.33 -19.80
C MET A 132 -1.24 -0.34 -21.14
N ASN A 133 -1.94 -1.47 -21.13
CA ASN A 133 -2.36 -2.14 -22.36
C ASN A 133 -3.40 -1.32 -23.14
N LYS A 134 -4.34 -0.65 -22.46
CA LYS A 134 -5.29 0.27 -23.08
C LYS A 134 -4.58 1.46 -23.72
N PHE A 135 -3.61 2.08 -23.06
CA PHE A 135 -2.79 3.14 -23.65
C PHE A 135 -2.05 2.67 -24.91
N LYS A 136 -1.38 1.50 -24.85
CA LYS A 136 -0.73 0.91 -26.03
C LYS A 136 -1.71 0.70 -27.19
N ALA A 137 -2.93 0.25 -26.92
CA ALA A 137 -3.95 0.05 -27.94
C ALA A 137 -4.39 1.38 -28.58
N VAL A 138 -4.56 2.45 -27.78
CA VAL A 138 -4.88 3.80 -28.28
C VAL A 138 -3.77 4.32 -29.18
N PHE A 139 -2.51 4.22 -28.77
CA PHE A 139 -1.37 4.70 -29.55
C PHE A 139 -1.16 3.93 -30.87
N LYS A 140 -1.63 2.68 -30.96
CA LYS A 140 -1.55 1.88 -32.20
C LYS A 140 -2.65 2.16 -33.22
N LYS A 141 -3.72 2.91 -32.88
CA LYS A 141 -4.91 3.10 -33.74
C LYS A 141 -4.66 3.85 -35.06
N SER A 142 -3.73 4.79 -35.08
CA SER A 142 -3.49 5.63 -36.28
C SER A 142 -2.03 6.07 -36.35
N LEU A 143 -1.64 6.58 -37.53
CA LEU A 143 -0.29 7.14 -37.73
C LEU A 143 -0.05 8.36 -36.81
N LYS A 144 -1.07 9.22 -36.65
CA LYS A 144 -1.02 10.38 -35.72
C LYS A 144 -0.79 9.92 -34.28
N ASN A 145 -1.50 8.88 -33.83
CA ASN A 145 -1.34 8.35 -32.49
C ASN A 145 0.04 7.73 -32.26
N LYS A 146 0.62 7.08 -33.29
CA LYS A 146 1.98 6.53 -33.22
C LYS A 146 3.02 7.64 -33.06
N LEU A 147 2.90 8.75 -33.81
CA LEU A 147 3.77 9.92 -33.68
C LEU A 147 3.63 10.55 -32.29
N ALA A 148 2.41 10.71 -31.79
CA ALA A 148 2.16 11.20 -30.44
C ALA A 148 2.79 10.30 -29.36
N ALA A 149 2.72 8.96 -29.54
CA ALA A 149 3.36 8.01 -28.65
C ALA A 149 4.88 8.17 -28.59
N GLU A 150 5.53 8.44 -29.72
CA GLU A 150 6.97 8.70 -29.79
C GLU A 150 7.37 9.97 -29.00
N MET A 151 6.54 11.02 -29.08
CA MET A 151 6.77 12.28 -28.35
C MET A 151 6.72 12.11 -26.83
N VAL A 152 5.86 11.21 -26.31
CA VAL A 152 5.68 10.96 -24.86
C VAL A 152 6.32 9.65 -24.38
N LEU A 153 7.11 8.97 -25.23
CA LEU A 153 7.61 7.64 -24.94
C LEU A 153 8.46 7.56 -23.66
N ASN A 154 9.28 8.58 -23.43
CA ASN A 154 10.17 8.62 -22.26
C ASN A 154 9.38 8.83 -20.97
N ASP A 155 8.37 9.70 -20.99
CA ASP A 155 7.50 9.95 -19.84
C ASP A 155 6.66 8.72 -19.52
N MET A 156 6.14 8.02 -20.54
CA MET A 156 5.43 6.76 -20.39
C MET A 156 6.31 5.64 -19.82
N LYS A 157 7.58 5.60 -20.18
CA LYS A 157 8.55 4.64 -19.61
C LYS A 157 8.85 4.97 -18.15
N ALA A 158 9.01 6.23 -17.79
CA ALA A 158 9.21 6.69 -16.43
C ALA A 158 8.00 6.31 -15.57
N MET A 159 6.79 6.64 -16.00
CA MET A 159 5.55 6.27 -15.32
C MET A 159 5.41 4.74 -15.13
N LYS A 160 5.77 3.94 -16.16
CA LYS A 160 5.75 2.48 -16.02
C LYS A 160 6.71 2.00 -14.94
N LYS A 161 7.90 2.60 -14.85
CA LYS A 161 8.89 2.26 -13.83
C LYS A 161 8.40 2.61 -12.42
N GLU A 162 7.77 3.77 -12.25
CA GLU A 162 7.15 4.18 -10.98
C GLU A 162 6.04 3.22 -10.51
N LEU A 163 5.31 2.60 -11.45
CA LEU A 163 4.24 1.64 -11.14
C LEU A 163 4.76 0.23 -10.83
N ASP A 164 6.06 -0.03 -10.95
CA ASP A 164 6.66 -1.34 -10.68
C ASP A 164 7.29 -1.36 -9.28
N TYR A 165 6.58 -1.91 -8.31
CA TYR A 165 7.03 -2.01 -6.92
C TYR A 165 8.32 -2.84 -6.72
N ASN A 166 8.77 -3.62 -7.71
CA ASN A 166 10.03 -4.36 -7.64
C ASN A 166 11.26 -3.46 -7.84
N GLU A 167 11.06 -2.21 -8.22
CA GLU A 167 12.13 -1.22 -8.39
C GLU A 167 12.53 -0.53 -7.07
N TYR A 168 11.81 -0.80 -5.95
CA TYR A 168 11.98 -0.13 -4.65
C TYR A 168 12.31 -1.07 -3.49
#